data_e8fd758395b266d045eb7fa406df131a
#
_entry.id   e8fd758395b266d045eb7fa406df131a
#
_cell.length_a   1.000
_cell.length_b   1.000
_cell.length_c   1.000
_cell.angle_alpha   90.00
_cell.angle_beta   90.00
_cell.angle_gamma   90.00
#
_symmetry.space_group_name_H-M   'P 1'
#
loop_
_entity.id
_entity.type
_entity.pdbx_description
1 polymer ?
#
loop_
_entity_poly.entity_id
_entity_poly.type
_entity_poly.pdbx_seq_one_letter_code
_entity_poly.pdbx_strand_id
1 'polypeptide(L)'
;MAELCAAARARGILTLIDGAHAPGQIALNIDAVAADFYVGNCHKWMCAPKGSGFLHARPEHHARLDALVTSWGYAEGTGGHSGFDAYLGRSTLERRMQWQGTRDIASWLTVPAAIDFQARHQWLAVQQRSHALARQALDALTQRFGLAPIAQDDDWAQMVVIPVPRQDADVLR
;
A
#
# COMPACT_ATOMS: atom_id res chain seq x y z
N MET A 1 -0.23 10.22 -10.64
CA MET A 1 -0.09 8.75 -10.81
C MET A 1 -1.09 8.21 -11.83
N ALA A 2 -2.37 8.59 -11.77
CA ALA A 2 -3.40 8.16 -12.74
C ALA A 2 -3.01 8.40 -14.21
N GLU A 3 -2.48 9.57 -14.52
CA GLU A 3 -2.02 9.90 -15.87
C GLU A 3 -0.90 8.95 -16.37
N LEU A 4 0.04 8.60 -15.49
CA LEU A 4 1.10 7.65 -15.80
C LEU A 4 0.51 6.27 -16.12
N CYS A 5 -0.43 5.77 -15.31
CA CYS A 5 -1.10 4.51 -15.54
C CYS A 5 -1.89 4.52 -16.86
N ALA A 6 -2.60 5.62 -17.15
CA ALA A 6 -3.32 5.79 -18.40
C ALA A 6 -2.37 5.81 -19.62
N ALA A 7 -1.26 6.53 -19.54
CA ALA A 7 -0.26 6.60 -20.61
C ALA A 7 0.44 5.24 -20.86
N ALA A 8 0.73 4.49 -19.80
CA ALA A 8 1.27 3.13 -19.89
C ALA A 8 0.28 2.19 -20.58
N ARG A 9 -0.99 2.20 -20.14
CA ARG A 9 -2.05 1.37 -20.70
C ARG A 9 -2.29 1.65 -22.17
N ALA A 10 -2.27 2.93 -22.59
CA ALA A 10 -2.40 3.31 -24.00
C ALA A 10 -1.28 2.71 -24.89
N ARG A 11 -0.19 2.26 -24.27
CA ARG A 11 0.96 1.61 -24.92
C ARG A 11 1.02 0.10 -24.68
N GLY A 12 -0.01 -0.50 -24.09
CA GLY A 12 -0.03 -1.93 -23.74
C GLY A 12 0.94 -2.33 -22.63
N ILE A 13 1.37 -1.36 -21.81
CA ILE A 13 2.30 -1.58 -20.70
C ILE A 13 1.50 -1.76 -19.42
N LEU A 14 1.72 -2.87 -18.72
CA LEU A 14 1.11 -3.12 -17.42
C LEU A 14 1.78 -2.27 -16.33
N THR A 15 0.99 -1.82 -15.37
CA THR A 15 1.44 -1.01 -14.25
C THR A 15 1.26 -1.75 -12.94
N LEU A 16 2.33 -1.77 -12.13
CA LEU A 16 2.27 -2.16 -10.73
C LEU A 16 2.74 -0.98 -9.88
N ILE A 17 1.85 -0.49 -9.03
CA ILE A 17 2.15 0.63 -8.13
C ILE A 17 2.48 0.09 -6.75
N ASP A 18 3.68 0.39 -6.29
CA ASP A 18 4.05 0.22 -4.88
C ASP A 18 3.53 1.41 -4.08
N GLY A 19 2.35 1.22 -3.51
CA GLY A 19 1.71 2.16 -2.60
C GLY A 19 1.90 1.78 -1.13
N ALA A 20 2.99 1.12 -0.77
CA ALA A 20 3.21 0.61 0.59
C ALA A 20 3.04 1.66 1.69
N HIS A 21 3.29 2.92 1.41
CA HIS A 21 3.14 4.03 2.36
C HIS A 21 1.82 4.80 2.24
N ALA A 22 1.02 4.56 1.20
CA ALA A 22 -0.16 5.36 0.93
C ALA A 22 -1.35 5.11 1.87
N PRO A 23 -1.71 3.84 2.22
CA PRO A 23 -2.84 3.59 3.11
C PRO A 23 -2.64 4.26 4.47
N GLY A 24 -3.58 5.11 4.86
CA GLY A 24 -3.54 5.87 6.12
C GLY A 24 -2.65 7.11 6.11
N GLN A 25 -1.77 7.27 5.12
CA GLN A 25 -0.95 8.48 4.96
C GLN A 25 -1.64 9.55 4.13
N ILE A 26 -2.35 9.15 3.10
CA ILE A 26 -3.07 10.04 2.18
C ILE A 26 -4.50 9.55 1.98
N ALA A 27 -5.36 10.42 1.43
CA ALA A 27 -6.67 10.02 0.92
C ALA A 27 -6.47 9.16 -0.34
N LEU A 28 -6.47 7.84 -0.17
CA LEU A 28 -6.23 6.88 -1.24
C LEU A 28 -7.53 6.46 -1.90
N ASN A 29 -7.61 6.60 -3.21
CA ASN A 29 -8.63 6.00 -4.06
C ASN A 29 -7.94 5.15 -5.14
N ILE A 30 -7.94 3.83 -4.96
CA ILE A 30 -7.26 2.89 -5.84
C ILE A 30 -7.89 2.88 -7.24
N ASP A 31 -9.21 3.00 -7.33
CA ASP A 31 -9.92 3.05 -8.61
C ASP A 31 -9.53 4.30 -9.41
N ALA A 32 -9.33 5.43 -8.73
CA ALA A 32 -8.88 6.66 -9.38
C ALA A 32 -7.41 6.58 -9.85
N VAL A 33 -6.56 5.84 -9.13
CA VAL A 33 -5.18 5.55 -9.58
C VAL A 33 -5.20 4.72 -10.86
N ALA A 34 -6.17 3.81 -10.99
CA ALA A 34 -6.41 2.98 -12.17
C ALA A 34 -5.19 2.16 -12.63
N ALA A 35 -4.31 1.74 -11.70
CA ALA A 35 -3.22 0.83 -11.98
C ALA A 35 -3.74 -0.59 -12.28
N ASP A 36 -2.98 -1.39 -13.02
CA ASP A 36 -3.32 -2.79 -13.25
C ASP A 36 -3.14 -3.62 -11.97
N PHE A 37 -2.11 -3.30 -11.19
CA PHE A 37 -1.83 -3.85 -9.88
C PHE A 37 -1.45 -2.74 -8.90
N TYR A 38 -1.89 -2.86 -7.66
CA TYR A 38 -1.54 -1.94 -6.59
C TYR A 38 -1.26 -2.71 -5.30
N VAL A 39 -0.13 -2.49 -4.68
CA VAL A 39 0.20 -3.07 -3.38
C VAL A 39 0.17 -1.99 -2.29
N GLY A 40 -0.33 -2.35 -1.12
CA GLY A 40 -0.41 -1.46 0.03
C GLY A 40 -0.11 -2.18 1.33
N ASN A 41 0.44 -1.46 2.30
CA ASN A 41 0.68 -1.96 3.64
C ASN A 41 -0.33 -1.41 4.63
N CYS A 42 -0.92 -2.31 5.43
CA CYS A 42 -1.79 -1.91 6.54
C CYS A 42 -1.00 -1.66 7.84
N HIS A 43 0.21 -2.21 7.94
CA HIS A 43 1.04 -2.11 9.15
C HIS A 43 1.94 -0.87 9.24
N LYS A 44 1.76 0.11 8.35
CA LYS A 44 2.46 1.39 8.38
C LYS A 44 1.52 2.48 8.89
N TRP A 45 1.14 3.39 8.04
CA TRP A 45 0.32 4.55 8.39
C TRP A 45 -1.15 4.21 8.70
N MET A 46 -1.63 3.03 8.30
CA MET A 46 -2.95 2.54 8.69
C MET A 46 -3.01 2.00 10.12
N CYS A 47 -1.87 1.86 10.79
CA CYS A 47 -1.75 1.45 12.20
C CYS A 47 -2.19 0.01 12.50
N ALA A 48 -2.27 -0.87 11.50
CA ALA A 48 -2.51 -2.29 11.74
C ALA A 48 -1.23 -3.01 12.20
N PRO A 49 -1.30 -4.20 12.78
CA PRO A 49 -0.15 -5.01 13.16
C PRO A 49 0.74 -5.38 11.98
N LYS A 50 2.02 -5.59 12.25
CA LYS A 50 3.01 -6.02 11.26
C LYS A 50 2.56 -7.29 10.54
N GLY A 51 2.91 -7.39 9.26
CA GLY A 51 2.58 -8.51 8.39
C GLY A 51 1.27 -8.35 7.60
N SER A 52 0.44 -7.34 7.91
CA SER A 52 -0.76 -7.06 7.13
C SER A 52 -0.47 -6.13 5.95
N GLY A 53 -0.99 -6.52 4.80
CA GLY A 53 -0.91 -5.77 3.55
C GLY A 53 -1.88 -6.37 2.53
N PHE A 54 -2.00 -5.77 1.38
CA PHE A 54 -2.90 -6.22 0.32
C PHE A 54 -2.29 -6.03 -1.07
N LEU A 55 -2.77 -6.83 -2.00
CA LEU A 55 -2.64 -6.64 -3.44
C LEU A 55 -4.05 -6.38 -4.00
N HIS A 56 -4.22 -5.26 -4.67
CA HIS A 56 -5.33 -5.02 -5.58
C HIS A 56 -4.89 -5.34 -7.00
N ALA A 57 -5.72 -6.07 -7.72
CA ALA A 57 -5.53 -6.33 -9.15
C ALA A 57 -6.84 -6.07 -9.88
N ARG A 58 -6.78 -5.49 -11.06
CA ARG A 58 -7.96 -5.29 -11.89
C ARG A 58 -8.55 -6.64 -12.31
N PRO A 59 -9.88 -6.76 -12.43
CA PRO A 59 -10.54 -8.05 -12.72
C PRO A 59 -10.02 -8.77 -13.96
N GLU A 60 -9.65 -8.04 -15.02
CA GLU A 60 -9.09 -8.60 -16.25
C GLU A 60 -7.74 -9.31 -16.05
N HIS A 61 -7.08 -9.09 -14.92
CA HIS A 61 -5.80 -9.71 -14.59
C HIS A 61 -5.93 -10.87 -13.58
N HIS A 62 -7.10 -11.10 -12.99
CA HIS A 62 -7.29 -12.14 -11.97
C HIS A 62 -6.88 -13.54 -12.46
N ALA A 63 -7.19 -13.88 -13.71
CA ALA A 63 -6.83 -15.17 -14.28
C ALA A 63 -5.32 -15.40 -14.45
N ARG A 64 -4.52 -14.32 -14.43
CA ARG A 64 -3.06 -14.36 -14.56
C ARG A 64 -2.34 -14.52 -13.22
N LEU A 65 -3.07 -14.32 -12.12
CA LEU A 65 -2.52 -14.44 -10.78
C LEU A 65 -2.64 -15.88 -10.31
N ASP A 66 -1.55 -16.37 -9.71
CA ASP A 66 -1.50 -17.70 -9.15
C ASP A 66 -0.84 -17.68 -7.77
N ALA A 67 -1.20 -18.64 -6.91
CA ALA A 67 -0.61 -18.76 -5.59
C ALA A 67 0.72 -19.50 -5.66
N LEU A 68 1.76 -18.92 -5.05
CA LEU A 68 3.05 -19.61 -4.88
C LEU A 68 3.00 -20.70 -3.80
N VAL A 69 2.07 -20.57 -2.85
CA VAL A 69 1.80 -21.55 -1.81
C VAL A 69 0.39 -22.06 -2.01
N THR A 70 0.27 -23.31 -2.37
CA THR A 70 -1.01 -23.99 -2.61
C THR A 70 -1.36 -24.90 -1.43
N SER A 71 -2.65 -25.07 -1.16
CA SER A 71 -3.15 -25.95 -0.11
C SER A 71 -4.54 -26.47 -0.48
N TRP A 72 -5.26 -27.04 0.48
CA TRP A 72 -6.59 -27.58 0.27
C TRP A 72 -7.53 -26.54 -0.33
N GLY A 73 -8.28 -26.95 -1.32
CA GLY A 73 -9.21 -26.06 -2.03
C GLY A 73 -8.60 -25.23 -3.15
N TYR A 74 -7.29 -25.30 -3.36
CA TYR A 74 -6.69 -24.73 -4.55
C TYR A 74 -7.31 -25.36 -5.80
N ALA A 75 -7.79 -24.54 -6.72
CA ALA A 75 -8.37 -24.99 -7.98
C ALA A 75 -7.52 -24.53 -9.15
N GLU A 76 -7.04 -25.47 -9.92
CA GLU A 76 -6.50 -25.21 -11.25
C GLU A 76 -7.67 -25.00 -12.23
N GLY A 77 -7.74 -23.82 -12.82
CA GLY A 77 -8.80 -23.51 -13.79
C GLY A 77 -10.17 -23.20 -13.15
N THR A 78 -11.19 -23.12 -14.00
CA THR A 78 -12.54 -22.61 -13.65
C THR A 78 -13.53 -23.69 -13.20
N GLY A 79 -13.16 -24.95 -13.16
CA GLY A 79 -14.09 -26.08 -12.95
C GLY A 79 -13.76 -27.04 -11.82
N GLY A 80 -12.69 -26.79 -11.07
CA GLY A 80 -12.32 -27.68 -9.96
C GLY A 80 -13.29 -27.61 -8.80
N HIS A 81 -13.84 -28.74 -8.38
CA HIS A 81 -14.60 -28.87 -7.14
C HIS A 81 -13.71 -29.52 -6.08
N SER A 82 -13.77 -28.98 -4.85
CA SER A 82 -13.12 -29.56 -3.69
C SER A 82 -14.14 -29.74 -2.57
N GLY A 83 -13.85 -30.61 -1.60
CA GLY A 83 -14.68 -30.75 -0.40
C GLY A 83 -14.77 -29.45 0.44
N PHE A 84 -14.00 -28.42 0.10
CA PHE A 84 -13.97 -27.14 0.76
C PHE A 84 -14.73 -26.03 0.00
N ASP A 85 -15.45 -26.37 -1.07
CA ASP A 85 -16.16 -25.38 -1.90
C ASP A 85 -17.12 -24.49 -1.11
N ALA A 86 -17.68 -24.98 -0.01
CA ALA A 86 -18.53 -24.22 0.88
C ALA A 86 -17.79 -23.10 1.65
N TYR A 87 -16.49 -23.20 1.78
CA TYR A 87 -15.63 -22.30 2.56
C TYR A 87 -14.73 -21.40 1.70
N LEU A 88 -14.66 -21.68 0.41
CA LEU A 88 -13.84 -20.93 -0.54
C LEU A 88 -14.66 -19.86 -1.24
N GLY A 89 -14.02 -18.79 -1.67
CA GLY A 89 -14.63 -17.79 -2.51
C GLY A 89 -15.14 -18.33 -3.85
N ARG A 90 -15.95 -17.53 -4.52
CA ARG A 90 -16.62 -17.95 -5.78
C ARG A 90 -15.73 -17.73 -7.01
N SER A 91 -14.84 -16.75 -6.98
CA SER A 91 -13.95 -16.46 -8.09
C SER A 91 -12.71 -17.36 -8.08
N THR A 92 -12.11 -17.55 -9.25
CA THR A 92 -10.83 -18.27 -9.39
C THR A 92 -9.73 -17.63 -8.53
N LEU A 93 -9.69 -16.30 -8.45
CA LEU A 93 -8.72 -15.58 -7.62
C LEU A 93 -8.88 -15.93 -6.13
N GLU A 94 -10.12 -15.85 -5.61
CA GLU A 94 -10.39 -16.21 -4.22
C GLU A 94 -10.01 -17.66 -3.92
N ARG A 95 -10.38 -18.59 -4.78
CA ARG A 95 -10.07 -20.02 -4.62
C ARG A 95 -8.56 -20.29 -4.62
N ARG A 96 -7.80 -19.56 -5.42
CA ARG A 96 -6.34 -19.70 -5.48
C ARG A 96 -5.62 -19.04 -4.31
N MET A 97 -6.10 -17.90 -3.83
CA MET A 97 -5.37 -17.04 -2.89
C MET A 97 -5.84 -17.18 -1.44
N GLN A 98 -7.07 -17.59 -1.20
CA GLN A 98 -7.70 -17.52 0.11
C GLN A 98 -7.14 -18.57 1.09
N TRP A 99 -6.81 -19.76 0.63
CA TRP A 99 -6.36 -20.86 1.46
C TRP A 99 -4.92 -21.28 1.15
N GLN A 100 -3.99 -20.82 1.97
CA GLN A 100 -2.57 -21.11 1.82
C GLN A 100 -2.02 -22.06 2.91
N GLY A 101 -2.88 -22.86 3.53
CA GLY A 101 -2.53 -23.73 4.64
C GLY A 101 -2.61 -23.04 6.00
N THR A 102 -2.11 -23.72 7.02
CA THR A 102 -2.10 -23.23 8.40
C THR A 102 -1.10 -22.10 8.54
N ARG A 103 -1.60 -20.92 8.94
CA ARG A 103 -0.76 -19.72 9.19
C ARG A 103 -1.46 -18.78 10.17
N ASP A 104 -0.71 -17.89 10.76
CA ASP A 104 -1.28 -16.81 11.55
C ASP A 104 -1.89 -15.73 10.63
N ILE A 105 -3.19 -15.51 10.77
CA ILE A 105 -3.94 -14.46 10.05
C ILE A 105 -4.39 -13.31 10.97
N ALA A 106 -3.95 -13.30 12.23
CA ALA A 106 -4.42 -12.32 13.21
C ALA A 106 -4.16 -10.87 12.76
N SER A 107 -3.03 -10.61 12.10
CA SER A 107 -2.71 -9.27 11.61
C SER A 107 -3.72 -8.75 10.57
N TRP A 108 -4.28 -9.62 9.71
CA TRP A 108 -5.32 -9.21 8.75
C TRP A 108 -6.68 -9.05 9.41
N LEU A 109 -7.02 -9.91 10.37
CA LEU A 109 -8.29 -9.84 11.09
C LEU A 109 -8.42 -8.56 11.93
N THR A 110 -7.30 -7.93 12.28
CA THR A 110 -7.29 -6.67 13.03
C THR A 110 -7.31 -5.41 12.15
N VAL A 111 -7.19 -5.52 10.83
CA VAL A 111 -7.26 -4.36 9.92
C VAL A 111 -8.55 -3.55 10.08
N PRO A 112 -9.76 -4.15 10.21
CA PRO A 112 -10.99 -3.39 10.46
C PRO A 112 -10.89 -2.53 11.73
N ALA A 113 -10.32 -3.06 12.81
CA ALA A 113 -10.13 -2.29 14.05
C ALA A 113 -9.18 -1.09 13.87
N ALA A 114 -8.16 -1.21 13.00
CA ALA A 114 -7.28 -0.11 12.65
C ALA A 114 -8.01 0.97 11.84
N ILE A 115 -8.91 0.58 10.93
CA ILE A 115 -9.76 1.51 10.18
C ILE A 115 -10.68 2.27 11.14
N ASP A 116 -11.35 1.56 12.04
CA ASP A 116 -12.22 2.17 13.06
C ASP A 116 -11.45 3.10 14.01
N PHE A 117 -10.21 2.76 14.34
CA PHE A 117 -9.33 3.62 15.11
C PHE A 117 -9.09 4.94 14.39
N GLN A 118 -8.75 4.92 13.11
CA GLN A 118 -8.54 6.13 12.32
C GLN A 118 -9.81 6.98 12.23
N ALA A 119 -10.96 6.35 12.00
CA ALA A 119 -12.25 7.05 11.93
C ALA A 119 -12.56 7.76 13.26
N ARG A 120 -12.37 7.10 14.41
CA ARG A 120 -12.61 7.67 15.75
C ARG A 120 -11.65 8.80 16.12
N HIS A 121 -10.45 8.82 15.54
CA HIS A 121 -9.41 9.79 15.87
C HIS A 121 -9.28 10.93 14.86
N GLN A 122 -10.28 11.14 14.00
CA GLN A 122 -10.28 12.20 13.00
C GLN A 122 -8.97 12.20 12.17
N TRP A 123 -8.66 11.07 11.55
CA TRP A 123 -7.34 10.80 10.99
C TRP A 123 -6.84 11.86 10.00
N LEU A 124 -7.73 12.51 9.25
CA LEU A 124 -7.36 13.64 8.40
C LEU A 124 -6.68 14.77 9.18
N ALA A 125 -7.18 15.10 10.36
CA ALA A 125 -6.55 16.12 11.21
C ALA A 125 -5.18 15.66 11.74
N VAL A 126 -5.00 14.34 11.98
CA VAL A 126 -3.70 13.76 12.33
C VAL A 126 -2.72 13.92 11.17
N GLN A 127 -3.15 13.57 9.95
CA GLN A 127 -2.33 13.73 8.74
C GLN A 127 -1.88 15.18 8.55
N GLN A 128 -2.79 16.13 8.66
CA GLN A 128 -2.49 17.57 8.53
C GLN A 128 -1.48 18.07 9.58
N ARG A 129 -1.66 17.67 10.85
CA ARG A 129 -0.70 18.04 11.91
C ARG A 129 0.67 17.42 11.69
N SER A 130 0.72 16.17 11.25
CA SER A 130 1.98 15.48 10.96
C SER A 130 2.72 16.10 9.78
N HIS A 131 1.99 16.48 8.73
CA HIS A 131 2.54 17.22 7.60
C HIS A 131 3.10 18.59 8.05
N ALA A 132 2.34 19.35 8.81
CA ALA A 132 2.78 20.64 9.34
C ALA A 132 4.04 20.52 10.21
N LEU A 133 4.14 19.47 11.04
CA LEU A 133 5.34 19.21 11.85
C LEU A 133 6.56 18.87 10.98
N ALA A 134 6.38 18.02 9.97
CA ALA A 134 7.44 17.68 9.02
C ALA A 134 7.89 18.91 8.23
N ARG A 135 6.96 19.81 7.84
CA ARG A 135 7.26 21.08 7.20
C ARG A 135 8.09 22.00 8.11
N GLN A 136 7.69 22.15 9.36
CA GLN A 136 8.47 22.94 10.34
C GLN A 136 9.90 22.42 10.50
N ALA A 137 10.07 21.09 10.55
CA ALA A 137 11.39 20.48 10.63
C ALA A 137 12.22 20.75 9.36
N LEU A 138 11.60 20.60 8.18
CA LEU A 138 12.25 20.92 6.90
C LEU A 138 12.73 22.37 6.85
N ASP A 139 11.84 23.31 7.17
CA ASP A 139 12.14 24.75 7.13
C ASP A 139 13.28 25.11 8.11
N ALA A 140 13.23 24.60 9.34
CA ALA A 140 14.25 24.86 10.35
C ALA A 140 15.64 24.30 9.93
N LEU A 141 15.67 23.09 9.36
CA LEU A 141 16.92 22.45 8.96
C LEU A 141 17.50 23.07 7.67
N THR A 142 16.67 23.35 6.68
CA THR A 142 17.11 24.02 5.44
C THR A 142 17.63 25.42 5.73
N GLN A 143 16.96 26.17 6.59
CA GLN A 143 17.43 27.49 7.04
C GLN A 143 18.76 27.37 7.81
N ARG A 144 18.85 26.42 8.74
CA ARG A 144 20.07 26.23 9.56
C ARG A 144 21.31 25.91 8.73
N PHE A 145 21.15 25.17 7.64
CA PHE A 145 22.26 24.72 6.80
C PHE A 145 22.40 25.53 5.49
N GLY A 146 21.54 26.52 5.23
CA GLY A 146 21.55 27.30 3.99
C GLY A 146 21.23 26.44 2.76
N LEU A 147 20.37 25.43 2.88
CA LEU A 147 20.02 24.49 1.81
C LEU A 147 18.61 24.77 1.29
N ALA A 148 18.36 24.41 0.04
CA ALA A 148 17.02 24.48 -0.54
C ALA A 148 16.29 23.13 -0.35
N PRO A 149 14.96 23.12 -0.17
CA PRO A 149 14.15 21.90 -0.20
C PRO A 149 14.33 21.15 -1.51
N ILE A 150 14.33 19.81 -1.46
CA ILE A 150 14.45 18.94 -2.64
C ILE A 150 13.10 18.83 -3.37
N ALA A 151 12.00 18.83 -2.63
CA ALA A 151 10.65 18.67 -3.15
C ALA A 151 9.76 19.85 -2.71
N GLN A 152 8.71 20.11 -3.51
CA GLN A 152 7.69 21.08 -3.15
C GLN A 152 6.75 20.53 -2.09
N ASP A 153 5.98 21.39 -1.43
CA ASP A 153 5.11 21.01 -0.32
C ASP A 153 4.02 19.99 -0.71
N ASP A 154 3.52 20.06 -1.93
CA ASP A 154 2.51 19.17 -2.46
C ASP A 154 3.04 17.81 -2.94
N ASP A 155 4.36 17.63 -2.97
CA ASP A 155 5.00 16.40 -3.47
C ASP A 155 5.19 15.33 -2.38
N TRP A 156 4.87 15.65 -1.12
CA TRP A 156 5.03 14.73 0.01
C TRP A 156 3.88 14.89 1.01
N ALA A 157 3.70 13.89 1.88
CA ALA A 157 2.61 13.88 2.86
C ALA A 157 3.13 14.07 4.30
N GLN A 158 3.42 12.99 5.01
CA GLN A 158 3.88 13.03 6.40
C GLN A 158 5.37 12.69 6.53
N MET A 159 6.02 12.41 5.41
CA MET A 159 7.46 12.14 5.31
C MET A 159 8.05 13.10 4.30
N VAL A 160 9.13 13.76 4.66
CA VAL A 160 9.84 14.68 3.79
C VAL A 160 11.33 14.34 3.74
N VAL A 161 11.93 14.50 2.58
CA VAL A 161 13.38 14.37 2.42
C VAL A 161 14.04 15.66 2.84
N ILE A 162 14.92 15.57 3.82
CA ILE A 162 15.68 16.72 4.32
C ILE A 162 17.05 16.69 3.68
N PRO A 163 17.44 17.74 2.93
CA PRO A 163 18.79 17.86 2.43
C PRO A 163 19.77 18.02 3.58
N VAL A 164 20.92 17.39 3.49
CA VAL A 164 22.02 17.56 4.44
C VAL A 164 23.28 18.06 3.71
N PRO A 165 24.17 18.79 4.39
CA PRO A 165 25.46 19.17 3.80
C PRO A 165 26.19 17.91 3.31
N ARG A 166 26.93 18.03 2.21
CA ARG A 166 27.68 16.92 1.65
C ARG A 166 28.74 16.46 2.67
N GLN A 167 28.55 15.27 3.22
CA GLN A 167 29.43 14.64 4.18
C GLN A 167 29.65 13.19 3.80
N ASP A 168 30.72 12.60 4.32
CA ASP A 168 30.92 11.16 4.21
C ASP A 168 29.79 10.41 4.93
N ALA A 169 29.22 9.41 4.28
CA ALA A 169 28.10 8.63 4.81
C ALA A 169 28.41 8.00 6.18
N ASP A 170 29.67 7.74 6.49
CA ASP A 170 30.12 7.18 7.76
C ASP A 170 30.07 8.20 8.92
N VAL A 171 30.00 9.49 8.62
CA VAL A 171 29.87 10.57 9.65
C VAL A 171 28.39 10.75 10.07
N LEU A 172 27.44 10.26 9.30
CA LEU A 172 26.00 10.40 9.53
C LEU A 172 25.38 9.18 10.25
N ARG A 173 26.18 8.20 10.61
CA ARG A 173 25.74 6.99 11.36
C ARG A 173 26.06 7.16 12.87
#